data_5ebbd32e643fb2d4b429fcc42e045fbb
#
_entry.id   5ebbd32e643fb2d4b429fcc42e045fbb
#
_cell.length_a   1.000
_cell.length_b   1.000
_cell.length_c   1.000
_cell.angle_alpha   90.00
_cell.angle_beta   90.00
_cell.angle_gamma   90.00
#
_symmetry.space_group_name_H-M   'P 1'
#
loop_
_entity.id
_entity.type
_entity.pdbx_description
1 polymer ?
#
loop_
_entity_poly.entity_id
_entity_poly.type
_entity_poly.pdbx_seq_one_letter_code
_entity_poly.pdbx_strand_id
1 'polypeptide(L)'
;VEDVLRGHGVTSRRVANADQTKANLYATIGPAVAGGVVLSGHTDVVPVDGQAWTSDPFVLTQRGERLYGRGTCDMKAFLALALAVVPRFATGAAARP
;
A
#
# COMPACT_ATOMS: atom_id res chain seq x y z
N VAL A 1 -5.24 1.93 -3.92
CA VAL A 1 -4.00 1.33 -4.45
C VAL A 1 -4.08 1.22 -5.96
N GLU A 2 -5.05 0.50 -6.50
CA GLU A 2 -5.22 0.27 -7.94
C GLU A 2 -5.25 1.55 -8.77
N ASP A 3 -6.01 2.55 -8.33
CA ASP A 3 -6.14 3.83 -9.05
C ASP A 3 -4.81 4.60 -9.09
N VAL A 4 -4.04 4.54 -8.00
CA VAL A 4 -2.70 5.14 -7.97
C VAL A 4 -1.77 4.45 -8.97
N LEU A 5 -1.73 3.12 -8.98
CA LEU A 5 -0.94 2.34 -9.93
C LEU A 5 -1.32 2.66 -11.37
N ARG A 6 -2.61 2.66 -11.67
CA ARG A 6 -3.15 2.98 -12.99
C ARG A 6 -2.80 4.40 -13.44
N GLY A 7 -2.86 5.37 -12.52
CA GLY A 7 -2.45 6.76 -12.80
C GLY A 7 -0.99 6.90 -13.20
N HIS A 8 -0.15 5.92 -12.87
CA HIS A 8 1.26 5.85 -13.28
C HIS A 8 1.52 4.81 -14.38
N GLY A 9 0.47 4.35 -15.08
CA GLY A 9 0.60 3.41 -16.19
C GLY A 9 0.95 1.98 -15.76
N VAL A 10 0.80 1.65 -14.47
CA VAL A 10 1.10 0.32 -13.95
C VAL A 10 -0.18 -0.51 -13.92
N THR A 11 -0.19 -1.59 -14.68
CA THR A 11 -1.29 -2.56 -14.67
C THR A 11 -1.23 -3.41 -13.42
N SER A 12 -2.38 -3.65 -12.80
CA SER A 12 -2.52 -4.53 -11.66
C SER A 12 -3.55 -5.64 -11.92
N ARG A 13 -3.42 -6.74 -11.18
CA ARG A 13 -4.32 -7.89 -11.24
C ARG A 13 -4.88 -8.17 -9.85
N ARG A 14 -6.20 -8.27 -9.75
CA ARG A 14 -6.88 -8.77 -8.54
C ARG A 14 -6.97 -10.30 -8.55
N VAL A 15 -6.72 -10.89 -7.40
CA VAL A 15 -6.98 -12.31 -7.12
C VAL A 15 -7.90 -12.36 -5.91
N ALA A 16 -9.17 -12.53 -6.20
CA ALA A 16 -10.22 -12.58 -5.17
C ALA A 16 -10.31 -13.98 -4.53
N ASN A 17 -10.81 -14.02 -3.31
CA ASN A 17 -11.26 -15.25 -2.67
C ASN A 17 -12.58 -15.76 -3.32
N ALA A 18 -13.03 -16.95 -2.92
CA ALA A 18 -14.16 -17.62 -3.56
C ALA A 18 -15.48 -16.81 -3.50
N ASP A 19 -15.72 -16.11 -2.39
CA ASP A 19 -16.93 -15.28 -2.18
C ASP A 19 -16.76 -13.82 -2.63
N GLN A 20 -15.60 -13.48 -3.20
CA GLN A 20 -15.23 -12.16 -3.71
C GLN A 20 -15.30 -11.01 -2.67
N THR A 21 -15.31 -11.33 -1.38
CA THR A 21 -15.33 -10.33 -0.31
C THR A 21 -13.95 -9.74 -0.02
N LYS A 22 -12.88 -10.46 -0.42
CA LYS A 22 -11.49 -10.05 -0.25
C LYS A 22 -10.69 -10.33 -1.51
N ALA A 23 -9.63 -9.58 -1.73
CA ALA A 23 -8.73 -9.80 -2.85
C ALA A 23 -7.29 -9.42 -2.51
N ASN A 24 -6.35 -10.15 -3.09
CA ASN A 24 -4.98 -9.70 -3.22
C ASN A 24 -4.82 -8.89 -4.51
N LEU A 25 -3.95 -7.90 -4.48
CA LEU A 25 -3.60 -7.09 -5.63
C LEU A 25 -2.14 -7.35 -5.99
N TYR A 26 -1.88 -7.67 -7.24
CA TYR A 26 -0.54 -7.84 -7.79
C TYR A 26 -0.27 -6.80 -8.86
N ALA A 27 0.90 -6.19 -8.82
CA ALA A 27 1.42 -5.34 -9.87
C ALA A 27 2.92 -5.63 -10.06
N THR A 28 3.38 -5.53 -11.29
CA THR A 28 4.81 -5.68 -11.61
C THR A 28 5.27 -4.44 -12.38
N ILE A 29 6.41 -3.91 -12.00
CA ILE A 29 7.05 -2.78 -12.65
C ILE A 29 8.39 -3.25 -13.20
N GLY A 30 8.57 -3.14 -14.49
CA GLY A 30 9.80 -3.56 -15.16
C GLY A 30 9.60 -4.75 -16.08
N PRO A 31 10.70 -5.28 -16.65
CA PRO A 31 10.66 -6.39 -17.57
C PRO A 31 10.31 -7.72 -16.84
N ALA A 32 9.68 -8.64 -17.56
CA ALA A 32 9.37 -9.98 -17.07
C ALA A 32 10.63 -10.86 -17.14
N VAL A 33 11.57 -10.64 -16.24
CA VAL A 33 12.82 -11.40 -16.12
C VAL A 33 12.93 -12.02 -14.73
N ALA A 34 13.81 -13.02 -14.58
CA ALA A 34 14.09 -13.61 -13.27
C ALA A 34 14.78 -12.61 -12.34
N GLY A 35 14.47 -12.68 -11.05
CA GLY A 35 14.98 -11.78 -10.03
C GLY A 35 14.00 -10.66 -9.69
N GLY A 36 14.49 -9.65 -8.98
CA GLY A 36 13.69 -8.51 -8.55
C GLY A 36 13.36 -8.52 -7.06
N VAL A 37 12.62 -7.50 -6.62
CA VAL A 37 12.19 -7.31 -5.22
C VAL A 37 10.69 -7.35 -5.15
N VAL A 38 10.15 -8.09 -4.19
CA VAL A 38 8.71 -8.11 -3.89
C VAL A 38 8.46 -7.27 -2.64
N LEU A 39 7.62 -6.24 -2.79
CA LEU A 39 7.06 -5.49 -1.68
C LEU A 39 5.68 -6.07 -1.36
N SER A 40 5.52 -6.62 -0.15
CA SER A 40 4.27 -7.22 0.29
C SER A 40 3.72 -6.50 1.51
N GLY A 41 2.42 -6.24 1.52
CA GLY A 41 1.75 -5.59 2.63
C GLY A 41 0.24 -5.81 2.58
N HIS A 42 -0.46 -5.40 3.64
CA HIS A 42 -1.91 -5.57 3.80
C HIS A 42 -2.59 -4.25 4.16
N THR A 43 -3.89 -4.14 3.88
CA THR A 43 -4.70 -2.96 4.17
C THR A 43 -5.67 -3.17 5.34
N ASP A 44 -5.96 -4.41 5.68
CA ASP A 44 -6.78 -4.75 6.84
C ASP A 44 -6.07 -4.38 8.14
N VAL A 45 -6.87 -4.13 9.16
CA VAL A 45 -6.40 -3.65 10.47
C VAL A 45 -7.17 -4.35 11.57
N VAL A 46 -6.53 -4.50 12.73
CA VAL A 46 -7.21 -5.01 13.92
C VAL A 46 -8.26 -4.02 14.44
N PRO A 47 -9.34 -4.49 15.09
CA PRO A 47 -10.35 -3.64 15.70
C PRO A 47 -9.78 -2.65 16.70
N VAL A 48 -10.55 -1.60 17.01
CA VAL A 48 -10.16 -0.55 17.97
C VAL A 48 -10.94 -0.64 19.28
N ASP A 49 -11.84 -1.60 19.38
CA ASP A 49 -12.71 -1.79 20.54
C ASP A 49 -11.90 -1.94 21.83
N GLY A 50 -12.32 -1.27 22.88
CA GLY A 50 -11.66 -1.30 24.19
C GLY A 50 -10.31 -0.57 24.26
N GLN A 51 -9.89 0.14 23.22
CA GLN A 51 -8.64 0.89 23.20
C GLN A 51 -8.90 2.39 23.49
N ALA A 52 -8.05 2.97 24.34
CA ALA A 52 -8.12 4.39 24.66
C ALA A 52 -7.46 5.25 23.58
N TRP A 53 -8.25 5.73 22.62
CA TRP A 53 -7.79 6.64 21.57
C TRP A 53 -8.03 8.09 21.98
N THR A 54 -7.07 8.98 21.70
CA THR A 54 -7.15 10.42 21.93
C THR A 54 -7.65 11.22 20.72
N SER A 55 -7.93 10.54 19.61
CA SER A 55 -8.52 11.04 18.38
C SER A 55 -9.28 9.90 17.71
N ASP A 56 -10.13 10.19 16.74
CA ASP A 56 -10.78 9.15 15.95
C ASP A 56 -9.72 8.25 15.30
N PRO A 57 -9.70 6.95 15.60
CA PRO A 57 -8.70 6.03 15.05
C PRO A 57 -8.76 5.86 13.54
N PHE A 58 -9.89 6.18 12.89
CA PHE A 58 -10.07 6.05 11.44
C PHE A 58 -9.91 7.37 10.68
N VAL A 59 -9.60 8.46 11.40
CA VAL A 59 -9.23 9.75 10.81
C VAL A 59 -7.75 10.01 11.01
N LEU A 60 -7.01 10.09 9.89
CA LEU A 60 -5.58 10.38 9.94
C LEU A 60 -5.34 11.75 10.59
N THR A 61 -4.71 11.75 11.75
CA THR A 61 -4.45 12.96 12.54
C THR A 61 -2.95 13.23 12.59
N GLN A 62 -2.53 14.41 12.14
CA GLN A 62 -1.14 14.86 12.28
C GLN A 62 -1.00 15.70 13.56
N ARG A 63 0.02 15.39 14.36
CA ARG A 63 0.44 16.19 15.52
C ARG A 63 1.95 16.34 15.50
N GLY A 64 2.43 17.53 15.18
CA GLY A 64 3.86 17.77 14.92
C GLY A 64 4.35 16.91 13.74
N GLU A 65 5.40 16.14 13.95
CA GLU A 65 6.01 15.26 12.94
C GLU A 65 5.44 13.84 12.94
N ARG A 66 4.38 13.58 13.70
CA ARG A 66 3.80 12.23 13.84
C ARG A 66 2.40 12.16 13.24
N LEU A 67 2.11 11.00 12.64
CA LEU A 67 0.80 10.64 12.10
C LEU A 67 0.14 9.59 13.01
N TYR A 68 -1.09 9.86 13.42
CA TYR A 68 -1.89 8.99 14.29
C TYR A 68 -3.09 8.48 13.54
N GLY A 69 -3.40 7.21 13.73
CA GLY A 69 -4.57 6.52 13.17
C GLY A 69 -4.38 5.01 13.15
N ARG A 70 -5.47 4.26 13.12
CA ARG A 70 -5.41 2.80 13.03
C ARG A 70 -4.79 2.38 11.68
N GLY A 71 -3.74 1.57 11.76
CA GLY A 71 -3.03 1.07 10.59
C GLY A 71 -1.93 2.01 10.07
N THR A 72 -1.68 3.17 10.67
CA THR A 72 -0.57 4.04 10.24
C THR A 72 0.79 3.33 10.39
N CYS A 73 1.02 2.62 11.47
CA CYS A 73 2.26 1.89 11.72
C CYS A 73 2.22 0.49 11.09
N ASP A 74 1.13 -0.25 11.27
CA ASP A 74 0.95 -1.60 10.76
C ASP A 74 -0.31 -1.68 9.87
N MET A 75 -0.14 -1.56 8.54
CA MET A 75 1.11 -1.18 7.85
C MET A 75 0.82 -0.27 6.66
N LYS A 76 -0.21 0.59 6.75
CA LYS A 76 -0.62 1.47 5.64
C LYS A 76 0.44 2.51 5.27
N ALA A 77 1.29 2.93 6.23
CA ALA A 77 2.41 3.82 5.92
C ALA A 77 3.42 3.15 4.98
N PHE A 78 3.73 1.87 5.19
CA PHE A 78 4.58 1.11 4.27
C PHE A 78 4.00 1.09 2.86
N LEU A 79 2.70 0.81 2.73
CA LEU A 79 2.02 0.80 1.43
C LEU A 79 2.03 2.19 0.77
N ALA A 80 1.79 3.24 1.56
CA ALA A 80 1.83 4.61 1.06
C ALA A 80 3.22 4.99 0.53
N LEU A 81 4.28 4.64 1.26
CA LEU A 81 5.67 4.86 0.84
C LEU A 81 6.02 4.05 -0.41
N ALA A 82 5.61 2.78 -0.47
CA ALA A 82 5.80 1.94 -1.64
C ALA A 82 5.12 2.56 -2.88
N LEU A 83 3.89 3.05 -2.74
CA LEU A 83 3.17 3.72 -3.82
C LEU A 83 3.82 5.06 -4.23
N ALA A 84 4.36 5.81 -3.27
CA ALA A 84 5.01 7.09 -3.54
C ALA A 84 6.28 6.96 -4.40
N VAL A 85 6.94 5.81 -4.37
CA VAL A 85 8.14 5.57 -5.20
C VAL A 85 7.82 4.93 -6.57
N VAL A 86 6.60 4.46 -6.78
CA VAL A 86 6.16 3.85 -8.06
C VAL A 86 6.52 4.70 -9.28
N PRO A 87 6.28 6.02 -9.31
CA PRO A 87 6.59 6.83 -10.50
C PRO A 87 8.05 6.74 -10.93
N ARG A 88 8.98 6.65 -9.98
CA ARG A 88 10.43 6.58 -10.27
C ARG A 88 10.81 5.30 -11.01
N PHE A 89 10.12 4.19 -10.70
CA PHE A 89 10.37 2.90 -11.35
C PHE A 89 9.53 2.72 -12.61
N ALA A 90 8.30 3.22 -12.64
CA ALA A 90 7.41 3.14 -13.79
C ALA A 90 7.98 3.92 -15.01
N THR A 91 8.59 5.09 -14.77
CA THR A 91 9.21 5.89 -15.81
C THR A 91 10.63 5.46 -16.19
N GLY A 92 11.20 4.48 -15.52
CA GLY A 92 12.59 4.07 -15.71
C GLY A 92 13.63 5.06 -15.17
N ALA A 93 13.21 6.08 -14.41
CA ALA A 93 14.09 7.10 -13.85
C ALA A 93 15.00 6.57 -12.71
N ALA A 94 14.69 5.41 -12.15
CA ALA A 94 15.52 4.75 -11.15
C ALA A 94 16.14 3.47 -11.73
N ALA A 95 17.35 3.15 -11.28
CA ALA A 95 17.95 1.85 -11.56
C ALA A 95 17.04 0.74 -11.00
N ARG A 96 16.84 -0.31 -11.77
CA ARG A 96 16.06 -1.47 -11.37
C ARG A 96 16.99 -2.49 -10.72
N PRO A 97 16.58 -3.11 -9.62
CA PRO A 97 17.36 -4.18 -9.00
C PRO A 97 17.46 -5.41 -9.89
#